data_b3c2ad4e71ef722827f17581c6347ea3
#
_entry.id   b3c2ad4e71ef722827f17581c6347ea3
#
_cell.length_a   1.000
_cell.length_b   1.000
_cell.length_c   1.000
_cell.angle_alpha   90.00
_cell.angle_beta   90.00
_cell.angle_gamma   90.00
#
_symmetry.space_group_name_H-M   'P 1'
#
loop_
_entity.id
_entity.type
_entity.pdbx_description
1 polymer ?
#
loop_
_entity_poly.entity_id
_entity_poly.type
_entity_poly.pdbx_seq_one_letter_code
_entity_poly.pdbx_strand_id
1 'polypeptide(L)'
;MTLVRRALVLLPLALAAVALAGSAVAAPQLQKLKVVLKGQDHHPVVGKTWSYEVHVTNSAGKPVACKIHLQILLAGVSVVGEVGVHVVKNGVWKETIVAKGPDAFPPASRGQPLVLQATVTAKGYATAKARWSIVVK
;
A
#
# COMPACT_ATOMS: atom_id res chain seq x y z
N MET A 1 51.00 25.99 -76.24
CA MET A 1 51.20 25.62 -74.86
C MET A 1 49.88 25.89 -74.08
N THR A 2 49.13 24.82 -73.88
CA THR A 2 47.80 24.96 -73.28
C THR A 2 47.85 24.31 -71.89
N LEU A 3 47.78 25.11 -70.84
CA LEU A 3 47.72 24.67 -69.44
C LEU A 3 46.29 24.21 -69.09
N VAL A 4 46.13 22.92 -68.90
CA VAL A 4 44.88 22.33 -68.41
C VAL A 4 44.91 22.42 -66.90
N ARG A 5 44.05 23.34 -66.28
CA ARG A 5 43.78 23.38 -64.86
C ARG A 5 42.74 22.30 -64.52
N ARG A 6 43.17 21.28 -63.78
CA ARG A 6 42.26 20.31 -63.17
C ARG A 6 41.68 20.93 -61.90
N ALA A 7 40.39 21.21 -61.90
CA ALA A 7 39.64 21.58 -60.73
C ALA A 7 39.33 20.31 -59.89
N LEU A 8 39.85 20.30 -58.69
CA LEU A 8 39.55 19.25 -57.69
C LEU A 8 38.22 19.62 -56.98
N VAL A 9 37.16 18.88 -57.28
CA VAL A 9 35.87 19.03 -56.62
C VAL A 9 35.91 18.25 -55.31
N LEU A 10 36.02 18.96 -54.19
CA LEU A 10 35.85 18.40 -52.85
C LEU A 10 34.36 18.25 -52.56
N LEU A 11 33.87 17.04 -52.46
CA LEU A 11 32.52 16.68 -52.03
C LEU A 11 32.49 16.69 -50.49
N PRO A 12 31.64 17.47 -49.82
CA PRO A 12 31.49 17.35 -48.39
C PRO A 12 30.62 16.11 -48.04
N LEU A 13 31.22 15.17 -47.32
CA LEU A 13 30.52 14.04 -46.73
C LEU A 13 29.66 14.51 -45.58
N ALA A 14 28.36 14.69 -45.79
CA ALA A 14 27.40 15.01 -44.73
C ALA A 14 27.15 13.74 -43.89
N LEU A 15 27.74 13.69 -42.72
CA LEU A 15 27.48 12.67 -41.70
C LEU A 15 26.10 12.93 -41.06
N ALA A 16 25.08 12.24 -41.53
CA ALA A 16 23.74 12.28 -40.87
C ALA A 16 23.81 11.47 -39.58
N ALA A 17 23.90 12.15 -38.46
CA ALA A 17 23.71 11.56 -37.12
C ALA A 17 22.24 11.22 -36.94
N VAL A 18 21.88 9.95 -37.09
CA VAL A 18 20.55 9.44 -36.69
C VAL A 18 20.52 9.38 -35.17
N ALA A 19 19.90 10.39 -34.56
CA ALA A 19 19.55 10.34 -33.13
C ALA A 19 18.44 9.32 -32.93
N LEU A 20 18.78 8.14 -32.43
CA LEU A 20 17.84 7.17 -31.90
C LEU A 20 17.25 7.78 -30.63
N ALA A 21 16.13 8.49 -30.76
CA ALA A 21 15.30 8.88 -29.65
C ALA A 21 14.67 7.60 -29.07
N GLY A 22 15.35 6.98 -28.12
CA GLY A 22 14.80 5.90 -27.32
C GLY A 22 13.60 6.45 -26.57
N SER A 23 12.39 6.06 -26.97
CA SER A 23 11.18 6.34 -26.21
C SER A 23 11.30 5.59 -24.88
N ALA A 24 11.68 6.29 -23.82
CA ALA A 24 11.60 5.77 -22.46
C ALA A 24 10.12 5.55 -22.14
N VAL A 25 9.68 4.29 -22.16
CA VAL A 25 8.35 3.91 -21.68
C VAL A 25 8.36 4.17 -20.18
N ALA A 26 7.65 5.20 -19.73
CA ALA A 26 7.50 5.49 -18.31
C ALA A 26 6.83 4.29 -17.65
N ALA A 27 7.41 3.79 -16.52
CA ALA A 27 6.79 2.74 -15.72
C ALA A 27 5.37 3.18 -15.32
N PRO A 28 4.34 2.29 -15.37
CA PRO A 28 2.98 2.64 -15.01
C PRO A 28 2.95 3.13 -13.56
N GLN A 29 2.47 4.36 -13.35
CA GLN A 29 2.34 4.93 -12.01
C GLN A 29 1.20 4.24 -11.29
N LEU A 30 1.49 3.63 -10.13
CA LEU A 30 0.49 3.01 -9.29
C LEU A 30 -0.45 4.06 -8.70
N GLN A 31 -1.75 3.75 -8.70
CA GLN A 31 -2.77 4.59 -8.09
C GLN A 31 -2.67 4.53 -6.56
N LYS A 32 -3.22 5.55 -5.89
CA LYS A 32 -3.27 5.60 -4.42
C LYS A 32 -4.59 5.03 -3.91
N LEU A 33 -4.50 4.27 -2.82
CA LEU A 33 -5.65 3.84 -2.03
C LEU A 33 -5.89 4.82 -0.88
N LYS A 34 -7.17 5.05 -0.57
CA LYS A 34 -7.60 5.65 0.69
C LYS A 34 -8.07 4.53 1.62
N VAL A 35 -7.36 4.33 2.72
CA VAL A 35 -7.67 3.32 3.72
C VAL A 35 -8.07 4.00 5.01
N VAL A 36 -9.26 3.66 5.52
CA VAL A 36 -9.77 4.12 6.81
C VAL A 36 -9.93 2.90 7.71
N LEU A 37 -9.19 2.86 8.80
CA LEU A 37 -9.31 1.87 9.86
C LEU A 37 -9.93 2.55 11.08
N LYS A 38 -11.02 2.00 11.61
CA LYS A 38 -11.72 2.52 12.75
C LYS A 38 -12.09 1.40 13.72
N GLY A 39 -11.63 1.52 14.95
CA GLY A 39 -12.08 0.67 16.06
C GLY A 39 -13.35 1.22 16.71
N GLN A 40 -14.03 0.37 17.44
CA GLN A 40 -15.21 0.73 18.24
C GLN A 40 -14.90 1.89 19.21
N ASP A 41 -13.75 1.79 19.86
CA ASP A 41 -13.18 2.81 20.74
C ASP A 41 -11.66 2.60 20.86
N HIS A 42 -10.99 3.40 21.68
CA HIS A 42 -9.56 3.30 21.95
C HIS A 42 -9.21 2.47 23.19
N HIS A 43 -10.22 1.89 23.86
CA HIS A 43 -10.06 1.21 25.15
C HIS A 43 -10.78 -0.14 25.19
N PRO A 44 -10.34 -1.12 24.37
CA PRO A 44 -10.89 -2.47 24.47
C PRO A 44 -10.71 -3.01 25.88
N VAL A 45 -11.66 -3.80 26.34
CA VAL A 45 -11.65 -4.37 27.69
C VAL A 45 -11.44 -5.87 27.62
N VAL A 46 -10.50 -6.40 28.40
CA VAL A 46 -10.28 -7.84 28.52
C VAL A 46 -11.59 -8.53 28.95
N GLY A 47 -11.92 -9.62 28.26
CA GLY A 47 -13.14 -10.38 28.51
C GLY A 47 -14.42 -9.78 27.93
N LYS A 48 -14.30 -8.71 27.13
CA LYS A 48 -15.41 -8.15 26.35
C LYS A 48 -15.11 -8.18 24.85
N THR A 49 -16.14 -8.22 24.02
CA THR A 49 -16.02 -8.10 22.57
C THR A 49 -15.60 -6.67 22.20
N TRP A 50 -14.83 -6.53 21.14
CA TRP A 50 -14.44 -5.26 20.57
C TRP A 50 -14.42 -5.36 19.04
N SER A 51 -15.02 -4.41 18.36
CA SER A 51 -15.18 -4.44 16.91
C SER A 51 -14.36 -3.38 16.21
N TYR A 52 -13.98 -3.65 14.98
CA TYR A 52 -13.34 -2.68 14.10
C TYR A 52 -13.78 -2.87 12.65
N GLU A 53 -13.55 -1.86 11.85
CA GLU A 53 -13.83 -1.88 10.42
C GLU A 53 -12.72 -1.22 9.61
N VAL A 54 -12.53 -1.71 8.39
CA VAL A 54 -11.60 -1.16 7.40
C VAL A 54 -12.39 -0.81 6.15
N HIS A 55 -12.24 0.41 5.65
CA HIS A 55 -12.81 0.87 4.39
C HIS A 55 -11.69 1.22 3.42
N VAL A 56 -11.76 0.66 2.22
CA VAL A 56 -10.76 0.85 1.17
C VAL A 56 -11.44 1.42 -0.08
N THR A 57 -11.04 2.61 -0.47
CA THR A 57 -11.54 3.30 -1.66
C THR A 57 -10.39 3.81 -2.52
N ASN A 58 -10.69 4.09 -3.78
CA ASN A 58 -9.78 4.83 -4.66
C ASN A 58 -9.92 6.34 -4.46
N SER A 59 -9.18 7.13 -5.22
CA SER A 59 -9.23 8.60 -5.18
C SER A 59 -10.60 9.18 -5.56
N ALA A 60 -11.40 8.45 -6.32
CA ALA A 60 -12.77 8.83 -6.68
C ALA A 60 -13.81 8.40 -5.61
N GLY A 61 -13.39 7.82 -4.48
CA GLY A 61 -14.27 7.34 -3.42
C GLY A 61 -14.97 6.01 -3.72
N LYS A 62 -14.61 5.31 -4.80
CA LYS A 62 -15.19 4.01 -5.15
C LYS A 62 -14.52 2.89 -4.36
N PRO A 63 -15.29 1.89 -3.86
CA PRO A 63 -14.75 0.70 -3.21
C PRO A 63 -13.78 -0.06 -4.10
N VAL A 64 -12.70 -0.59 -3.51
CA VAL A 64 -11.67 -1.36 -4.22
C VAL A 64 -11.58 -2.77 -3.65
N ALA A 65 -11.62 -3.77 -4.54
CA ALA A 65 -11.30 -5.15 -4.16
C ALA A 65 -9.83 -5.26 -3.80
N CYS A 66 -9.52 -5.83 -2.63
CA CYS A 66 -8.18 -5.81 -2.07
C CYS A 66 -7.91 -6.99 -1.14
N LYS A 67 -6.65 -7.11 -0.72
CA LYS A 67 -6.24 -7.95 0.42
C LYS A 67 -5.88 -7.03 1.58
N ILE A 68 -6.39 -7.35 2.76
CA ILE A 68 -6.13 -6.61 3.99
C ILE A 68 -5.39 -7.54 4.95
N HIS A 69 -4.17 -7.16 5.34
CA HIS A 69 -3.40 -7.82 6.38
C HIS A 69 -3.52 -7.01 7.67
N LEU A 70 -4.07 -7.62 8.70
CA LEU A 70 -4.30 -7.01 10.01
C LEU A 70 -3.31 -7.54 11.04
N GLN A 71 -2.73 -6.63 11.80
CA GLN A 71 -1.75 -6.95 12.85
C GLN A 71 -2.02 -6.07 14.07
N ILE A 72 -1.76 -6.62 15.26
CA ILE A 72 -1.66 -5.83 16.50
C ILE A 72 -0.20 -5.69 16.87
N LEU A 73 0.26 -4.46 17.02
CA LEU A 73 1.65 -4.11 17.26
C LEU A 73 1.84 -3.55 18.66
N LEU A 74 2.92 -3.95 19.33
CA LEU A 74 3.48 -3.30 20.51
C LEU A 74 4.88 -2.78 20.14
N ALA A 75 5.11 -1.48 20.27
CA ALA A 75 6.36 -0.84 19.86
C ALA A 75 6.81 -1.21 18.43
N GLY A 76 5.84 -1.36 17.50
CA GLY A 76 6.11 -1.68 16.10
C GLY A 76 6.32 -3.17 15.79
N VAL A 77 6.28 -4.04 16.79
CA VAL A 77 6.42 -5.50 16.64
C VAL A 77 5.06 -6.17 16.77
N SER A 78 4.75 -7.11 15.88
CA SER A 78 3.51 -7.90 15.98
C SER A 78 3.55 -8.77 17.23
N VAL A 79 2.57 -8.62 18.11
CA VAL A 79 2.55 -9.26 19.44
C VAL A 79 1.40 -10.25 19.63
N VAL A 80 0.38 -10.17 18.81
CA VAL A 80 -0.71 -11.15 18.78
C VAL A 80 -0.62 -11.85 17.43
N GLY A 81 -0.87 -13.15 17.42
CA GLY A 81 -0.97 -13.92 16.20
C GLY A 81 -1.77 -13.14 15.17
N GLU A 82 -1.33 -13.23 13.93
CA GLU A 82 -1.91 -12.45 12.83
C GLU A 82 -3.43 -12.47 12.93
N VAL A 83 -4.02 -11.28 13.02
CA VAL A 83 -5.50 -11.15 12.92
C VAL A 83 -5.94 -11.56 11.51
N GLY A 84 -4.99 -11.88 10.67
CA GLY A 84 -5.12 -12.60 9.41
C GLY A 84 -5.04 -11.73 8.17
N VAL A 85 -5.04 -12.44 7.03
CA VAL A 85 -5.14 -11.84 5.71
C VAL A 85 -6.53 -12.12 5.16
N HIS A 86 -7.24 -11.06 4.80
CA HIS A 86 -8.61 -11.12 4.31
C HIS A 86 -8.69 -10.66 2.86
N VAL A 87 -9.34 -11.45 2.01
CA VAL A 87 -9.66 -11.06 0.63
C VAL A 87 -11.03 -10.38 0.64
N VAL A 88 -11.06 -9.12 0.27
CA VAL A 88 -12.24 -8.27 0.34
C VAL A 88 -12.65 -7.82 -1.05
N LYS A 89 -13.88 -8.11 -1.46
CA LYS A 89 -14.38 -7.82 -2.80
C LYS A 89 -15.00 -6.42 -2.93
N ASN A 90 -15.58 -5.89 -1.86
CA ASN A 90 -16.35 -4.65 -1.85
C ASN A 90 -15.67 -3.49 -1.08
N GLY A 91 -14.37 -3.63 -0.76
CA GLY A 91 -13.59 -2.61 -0.06
C GLY A 91 -13.95 -2.41 1.42
N VAL A 92 -14.78 -3.27 2.02
CA VAL A 92 -15.17 -3.17 3.44
C VAL A 92 -14.90 -4.48 4.15
N TRP A 93 -14.17 -4.40 5.26
CA TRP A 93 -13.96 -5.49 6.20
C TRP A 93 -14.43 -5.08 7.59
N LYS A 94 -15.22 -5.92 8.23
CA LYS A 94 -15.67 -5.74 9.62
C LYS A 94 -15.39 -7.02 10.39
N GLU A 95 -14.87 -6.87 11.59
CA GLU A 95 -14.56 -7.99 12.46
C GLU A 95 -14.80 -7.63 13.92
N THR A 96 -15.13 -8.65 14.70
CA THR A 96 -15.28 -8.54 16.16
C THR A 96 -14.26 -9.45 16.83
N ILE A 97 -13.38 -8.86 17.63
CA ILE A 97 -12.50 -9.60 18.54
C ILE A 97 -13.38 -10.17 19.66
N VAL A 98 -13.31 -11.48 19.83
CA VAL A 98 -14.15 -12.22 20.78
C VAL A 98 -13.77 -11.94 22.24
N ALA A 99 -14.70 -12.13 23.14
CA ALA A 99 -14.46 -11.90 24.57
C ALA A 99 -13.53 -12.95 25.22
N LYS A 100 -13.47 -14.14 24.67
CA LYS A 100 -12.72 -15.29 25.20
C LYS A 100 -12.12 -16.11 24.08
N GLY A 101 -11.03 -16.79 24.37
CA GLY A 101 -10.34 -17.66 23.41
C GLY A 101 -9.01 -17.08 22.92
N PRO A 102 -8.36 -17.75 21.98
CA PRO A 102 -7.01 -17.38 21.53
C PRO A 102 -6.95 -16.02 20.80
N ASP A 103 -8.07 -15.59 20.22
CA ASP A 103 -8.18 -14.34 19.47
C ASP A 103 -8.68 -13.17 20.33
N ALA A 104 -8.94 -13.39 21.63
CA ALA A 104 -9.31 -12.34 22.57
C ALA A 104 -8.10 -11.56 23.06
N PHE A 105 -8.32 -10.34 23.57
CA PHE A 105 -7.27 -9.60 24.26
C PHE A 105 -6.87 -10.36 25.56
N PRO A 106 -5.61 -10.79 25.67
CA PRO A 106 -5.16 -11.52 26.85
C PRO A 106 -5.07 -10.56 28.07
N PRO A 107 -5.26 -11.07 29.31
CA PRO A 107 -5.10 -10.25 30.53
C PRO A 107 -3.78 -9.51 30.63
N ALA A 108 -2.69 -10.08 30.11
CA ALA A 108 -1.38 -9.46 30.08
C ALA A 108 -1.29 -8.20 29.19
N SER A 109 -2.27 -7.98 28.31
CA SER A 109 -2.32 -6.78 27.46
C SER A 109 -2.84 -5.53 28.16
N ARG A 110 -3.37 -5.66 29.40
CA ARG A 110 -3.89 -4.50 30.15
C ARG A 110 -2.84 -3.43 30.34
N GLY A 111 -3.23 -2.19 30.05
CA GLY A 111 -2.36 -1.02 30.15
C GLY A 111 -1.33 -0.89 29.05
N GLN A 112 -1.24 -1.85 28.14
CA GLN A 112 -0.28 -1.80 27.04
C GLN A 112 -0.77 -0.89 25.92
N PRO A 113 0.08 0.01 25.42
CA PRO A 113 -0.22 0.81 24.23
C PRO A 113 -0.03 -0.05 22.98
N LEU A 114 -1.13 -0.48 22.39
CA LEU A 114 -1.14 -1.30 21.19
C LEU A 114 -1.58 -0.48 19.98
N VAL A 115 -1.21 -0.95 18.80
CA VAL A 115 -1.66 -0.38 17.52
C VAL A 115 -2.23 -1.49 16.65
N LEU A 116 -3.50 -1.38 16.31
CA LEU A 116 -4.08 -2.16 15.22
C LEU A 116 -3.61 -1.53 13.90
N GLN A 117 -2.99 -2.32 13.02
CA GLN A 117 -2.52 -1.88 11.72
C GLN A 117 -3.16 -2.72 10.62
N ALA A 118 -3.74 -2.04 9.64
CA ALA A 118 -4.17 -2.64 8.38
C ALA A 118 -3.15 -2.29 7.29
N THR A 119 -2.61 -3.32 6.62
CA THR A 119 -1.81 -3.17 5.40
C THR A 119 -2.65 -3.66 4.24
N VAL A 120 -2.89 -2.80 3.26
CA VAL A 120 -3.79 -3.07 2.14
C VAL A 120 -3.01 -3.13 0.84
N THR A 121 -3.24 -4.21 0.08
CA THR A 121 -2.70 -4.41 -1.26
C THR A 121 -3.84 -4.64 -2.26
N ALA A 122 -3.75 -4.02 -3.42
CA ALA A 122 -4.68 -4.21 -4.52
C ALA A 122 -3.95 -4.07 -5.85
N LYS A 123 -4.41 -4.82 -6.86
CA LYS A 123 -3.81 -4.78 -8.21
C LYS A 123 -3.92 -3.39 -8.82
N GLY A 124 -2.80 -2.84 -9.27
CA GLY A 124 -2.73 -1.50 -9.88
C GLY A 124 -2.62 -0.35 -8.87
N TYR A 125 -2.51 -0.66 -7.58
CA TYR A 125 -2.41 0.33 -6.51
C TYR A 125 -1.13 0.16 -5.70
N ALA A 126 -0.59 1.28 -5.21
CA ALA A 126 0.47 1.25 -4.21
C ALA A 126 -0.07 0.69 -2.88
N THR A 127 0.76 -0.09 -2.18
CA THR A 127 0.42 -0.58 -0.83
C THR A 127 0.14 0.59 0.11
N ALA A 128 -0.95 0.50 0.86
CA ALA A 128 -1.37 1.51 1.83
C ALA A 128 -1.49 0.90 3.23
N LYS A 129 -1.27 1.73 4.24
CA LYS A 129 -1.39 1.34 5.66
C LYS A 129 -2.29 2.33 6.39
N ALA A 130 -3.08 1.80 7.33
CA ALA A 130 -3.84 2.58 8.30
C ALA A 130 -3.61 2.02 9.71
N ARG A 131 -3.71 2.87 10.72
CA ARG A 131 -3.43 2.51 12.12
C ARG A 131 -4.52 3.05 13.04
N TRP A 132 -4.78 2.30 14.10
CA TRP A 132 -5.70 2.67 15.17
C TRP A 132 -5.06 2.34 16.52
N SER A 133 -4.80 3.34 17.32
CA SER A 133 -4.16 3.17 18.64
C SER A 133 -5.19 2.73 19.68
N ILE A 134 -4.81 1.77 20.51
CA ILE A 134 -5.63 1.25 21.61
C ILE A 134 -4.80 1.11 22.89
N VAL A 135 -5.45 1.24 24.02
CA VAL A 135 -4.92 0.88 25.34
C VAL A 135 -5.94 -0.03 26.01
N VAL A 136 -5.55 -1.30 26.22
CA VAL A 136 -6.43 -2.34 26.77
C VAL A 136 -6.71 -2.07 28.26
N LYS A 137 -7.95 -2.21 28.69
CA LYS A 137 -8.42 -2.08 30.10
C LYS A 137 -8.83 -3.41 30.71
#